data_752a13b11326b67782ac0c03afb7d0d6
#
_entry.id   752a13b11326b67782ac0c03afb7d0d6
#
_cell.length_a   1.000
_cell.length_b   1.000
_cell.length_c   1.000
_cell.angle_alpha   90.00
_cell.angle_beta   90.00
_cell.angle_gamma   90.00
#
_symmetry.space_group_name_H-M   'P 1'
#
loop_
_entity.id
_entity.type
_entity.pdbx_description
1 polymer ?
#
loop_
_entity_poly.entity_id
_entity_poly.type
_entity_poly.pdbx_seq_one_letter_code
_entity_poly.pdbx_strand_id
1 'polypeptide(L)'
;MNAPTEYLLQLADNALILGQRNAEWCGHAPILEEDIALSNNSLDLIGQARMLYQRAAELQGGTTTEDTLAYFRDVPDFKNYTLCELPHMSLMSATAQGERDFAITIVRNFLYSSLMVLVWDQLQNSKD
;
A
#
# COMPACT_ATOMS: atom_id res chain seq x y z
N MET A 1 16.53 -7.29 13.61
CA MET A 1 16.31 -6.72 12.27
C MET A 1 16.98 -5.35 12.22
N ASN A 2 17.66 -5.02 11.15
CA ASN A 2 18.34 -3.72 11.02
C ASN A 2 17.34 -2.61 10.71
N ALA A 3 17.59 -1.39 11.20
CA ALA A 3 16.73 -0.24 10.95
C ALA A 3 16.42 0.00 9.44
N PRO A 4 17.38 -0.14 8.50
CA PRO A 4 17.08 -0.04 7.07
C PRO A 4 16.06 -1.07 6.58
N THR A 5 16.15 -2.31 7.05
CA THR A 5 15.20 -3.37 6.68
C THR A 5 13.80 -3.09 7.20
N GLU A 6 13.67 -2.63 8.44
CA GLU A 6 12.36 -2.25 8.99
C GLU A 6 11.72 -1.10 8.22
N TYR A 7 12.51 -0.13 7.81
CA TYR A 7 12.03 0.99 7.02
C TYR A 7 11.57 0.54 5.62
N LEU A 8 12.34 -0.34 4.97
CA LEU A 8 11.93 -0.93 3.69
C LEU A 8 10.64 -1.72 3.83
N LEU A 9 10.47 -2.49 4.91
CA LEU A 9 9.23 -3.22 5.17
C LEU A 9 8.05 -2.27 5.38
N GLN A 10 8.24 -1.17 6.09
CA GLN A 10 7.18 -0.18 6.25
C GLN A 10 6.73 0.42 4.92
N LEU A 11 7.67 0.80 4.05
CA LEU A 11 7.36 1.33 2.73
C LEU A 11 6.66 0.27 1.86
N ALA A 12 7.15 -0.96 1.88
CA ALA A 12 6.58 -2.07 1.12
C ALA A 12 5.17 -2.43 1.60
N ASP A 13 4.96 -2.51 2.90
CA ASP A 13 3.67 -2.82 3.50
C ASP A 13 2.61 -1.75 3.15
N ASN A 14 2.99 -0.47 3.21
CA ASN A 14 2.10 0.61 2.80
C ASN A 14 1.66 0.45 1.34
N ALA A 15 2.59 0.20 0.44
CA ALA A 15 2.30 0.04 -0.99
C ALA A 15 1.43 -1.21 -1.24
N LEU A 16 1.74 -2.34 -0.61
CA LEU A 16 0.98 -3.57 -0.77
C LEU A 16 -0.45 -3.43 -0.27
N ILE A 17 -0.63 -2.94 0.95
CA ILE A 17 -1.95 -2.83 1.57
C ILE A 17 -2.82 -1.81 0.83
N LEU A 18 -2.29 -0.67 0.46
CA LEU A 18 -3.04 0.31 -0.33
C LEU A 18 -3.38 -0.23 -1.72
N GLY A 19 -2.46 -0.94 -2.37
CA GLY A 19 -2.71 -1.59 -3.65
C GLY A 19 -3.86 -2.60 -3.56
N GLN A 20 -3.90 -3.41 -2.52
CA GLN A 20 -4.99 -4.35 -2.26
C GLN A 20 -6.32 -3.63 -2.02
N ARG A 21 -6.33 -2.56 -1.22
CA ARG A 21 -7.54 -1.75 -1.00
C ARG A 21 -8.07 -1.12 -2.29
N ASN A 22 -7.19 -0.58 -3.11
CA ASN A 22 -7.59 -0.01 -4.41
C ASN A 22 -8.14 -1.10 -5.35
N ALA A 23 -7.58 -2.30 -5.33
CA ALA A 23 -8.06 -3.42 -6.14
C ALA A 23 -9.47 -3.90 -5.76
N GLU A 24 -9.93 -3.63 -4.55
CA GLU A 24 -11.31 -3.94 -4.13
C GLU A 24 -12.37 -3.19 -4.95
N TRP A 25 -12.00 -2.09 -5.59
CA TRP A 25 -12.89 -1.35 -6.49
C TRP A 25 -13.02 -1.97 -7.88
N CYS A 26 -12.22 -2.94 -8.23
CA CYS A 26 -12.26 -3.59 -9.55
C CYS A 26 -13.64 -4.16 -9.83
N GLY A 27 -14.31 -3.66 -10.87
CA GLY A 27 -15.69 -4.01 -11.21
C GLY A 27 -16.78 -3.28 -10.40
N HIS A 28 -16.42 -2.39 -9.49
CA HIS A 28 -17.35 -1.71 -8.57
C HIS A 28 -17.21 -0.19 -8.55
N ALA A 29 -16.27 0.38 -9.31
CA ALA A 29 -16.10 1.82 -9.36
C ALA A 29 -17.28 2.52 -10.07
N PRO A 30 -17.50 3.83 -9.79
CA PRO A 30 -18.66 4.55 -10.32
C PRO A 30 -18.73 4.59 -11.85
N ILE A 31 -17.59 4.70 -12.52
CA ILE A 31 -17.48 4.72 -13.99
C ILE A 31 -16.28 3.87 -14.42
N LEU A 32 -16.30 3.43 -15.67
CA LEU A 32 -15.28 2.52 -16.23
C LEU A 32 -13.88 3.13 -16.22
N GLU A 33 -13.75 4.39 -16.55
CA GLU A 33 -12.46 5.08 -16.59
C GLU A 33 -11.78 5.11 -15.21
N GLU A 34 -12.54 5.35 -14.17
CA GLU A 34 -12.05 5.35 -12.79
C GLU A 34 -11.69 3.94 -12.32
N ASP A 35 -12.47 2.95 -12.73
CA ASP A 35 -12.17 1.53 -12.45
C ASP A 35 -10.82 1.12 -13.03
N ILE A 36 -10.59 1.44 -14.30
CA ILE A 36 -9.32 1.16 -14.99
C ILE A 36 -8.18 1.93 -14.34
N ALA A 37 -8.37 3.20 -14.00
CA ALA A 37 -7.35 4.02 -13.37
C ALA A 37 -6.93 3.46 -12.01
N LEU A 38 -7.88 3.07 -11.16
CA LEU A 38 -7.57 2.47 -9.86
C LEU A 38 -6.89 1.11 -9.99
N SER A 39 -7.32 0.30 -10.96
CA SER A 39 -6.69 -1.00 -11.22
C SER A 39 -5.23 -0.83 -11.65
N ASN A 40 -4.92 0.14 -12.49
CA ASN A 40 -3.56 0.48 -12.88
C ASN A 40 -2.73 1.00 -11.70
N ASN A 41 -3.31 1.86 -10.88
CA ASN A 41 -2.64 2.33 -9.66
C ASN A 41 -2.34 1.18 -8.69
N SER A 42 -3.24 0.22 -8.58
CA SER A 42 -3.02 -0.99 -7.77
C SER A 42 -1.84 -1.81 -8.27
N LEU A 43 -1.73 -1.99 -9.58
CA LEU A 43 -0.60 -2.69 -10.19
C LEU A 43 0.72 -1.97 -9.92
N ASP A 44 0.75 -0.66 -10.03
CA ASP A 44 1.95 0.14 -9.75
C ASP A 44 2.38 0.01 -8.28
N LEU A 45 1.42 0.10 -7.36
CA LEU A 45 1.69 -0.04 -5.93
C LEU A 45 2.20 -1.44 -5.57
N ILE A 46 1.61 -2.48 -6.13
CA ILE A 46 2.06 -3.87 -5.92
C ILE A 46 3.46 -4.08 -6.52
N GLY A 47 3.73 -3.49 -7.68
CA GLY A 47 5.06 -3.50 -8.29
C GLY A 47 6.12 -2.83 -7.42
N GLN A 48 5.80 -1.68 -6.84
CA GLN A 48 6.68 -0.99 -5.88
C GLN A 48 6.92 -1.86 -4.63
N ALA A 49 5.88 -2.43 -4.07
CA ALA A 49 5.97 -3.32 -2.91
C ALA A 49 6.90 -4.50 -3.20
N ARG A 50 6.76 -5.12 -4.37
CA ARG A 50 7.60 -6.24 -4.79
C ARG A 50 9.09 -5.87 -4.78
N MET A 51 9.45 -4.75 -5.39
CA MET A 51 10.85 -4.30 -5.45
C MET A 51 11.42 -4.06 -4.04
N LEU A 52 10.62 -3.44 -3.16
CA LEU A 52 11.02 -3.16 -1.79
C LEU A 52 11.17 -4.43 -0.96
N TYR A 53 10.25 -5.41 -1.12
CA TYR A 53 10.37 -6.70 -0.46
C TYR A 53 11.57 -7.51 -0.97
N GLN A 54 11.87 -7.48 -2.25
CA GLN A 54 13.07 -8.12 -2.79
C GLN A 54 14.33 -7.55 -2.14
N ARG A 55 14.41 -6.23 -2.04
CA ARG A 55 15.55 -5.58 -1.38
C ARG A 55 15.63 -5.91 0.11
N ALA A 56 14.50 -5.92 0.80
CA ALA A 56 14.46 -6.31 2.20
C ALA A 56 14.89 -7.78 2.42
N ALA A 57 14.45 -8.67 1.54
CA ALA A 57 14.83 -10.07 1.58
C ALA A 57 16.34 -10.27 1.37
N GLU A 58 16.93 -9.55 0.41
CA GLU A 58 18.38 -9.55 0.21
C GLU A 58 19.15 -9.11 1.46
N LEU A 59 18.68 -8.06 2.14
CA LEU A 59 19.31 -7.55 3.35
C LEU A 59 19.17 -8.49 4.55
N GLN A 60 18.06 -9.22 4.64
CA GLN A 60 17.87 -10.23 5.69
C GLN A 60 18.69 -11.49 5.43
N GLY A 61 18.85 -11.85 4.17
CA GLY A 61 19.56 -13.06 3.76
C GLY A 61 18.82 -14.37 4.12
N GLY A 62 19.54 -15.48 4.01
CA GLY A 62 18.99 -16.79 4.32
C GLY A 62 17.97 -17.27 3.31
N THR A 63 16.86 -17.85 3.80
CA THR A 63 15.78 -18.38 2.97
C THR A 63 14.62 -17.39 2.77
N THR A 64 14.78 -16.15 3.24
CA THR A 64 13.75 -15.11 3.13
C THR A 64 13.58 -14.69 1.66
N THR A 65 12.34 -14.71 1.21
CA THR A 65 11.96 -14.27 -0.15
C THR A 65 10.93 -13.14 -0.08
N GLU A 66 10.68 -12.49 -1.21
CA GLU A 66 9.61 -11.49 -1.30
C GLU A 66 8.25 -12.06 -0.88
N ASP A 67 7.95 -13.29 -1.27
CA ASP A 67 6.69 -13.96 -0.92
C ASP A 67 6.57 -14.23 0.58
N THR A 68 7.68 -14.60 1.22
CA THR A 68 7.72 -14.78 2.69
C THR A 68 7.32 -13.49 3.39
N LEU A 69 7.84 -12.36 2.93
CA LEU A 69 7.56 -11.06 3.53
C LEU A 69 6.15 -10.55 3.20
N ALA A 70 5.64 -10.84 2.01
CA ALA A 70 4.35 -10.35 1.56
C ALA A 70 3.17 -11.17 2.11
N TYR A 71 3.30 -12.50 2.23
CA TYR A 71 2.16 -13.40 2.47
C TYR A 71 2.26 -14.26 3.72
N PHE A 72 3.44 -14.50 4.25
CA PHE A 72 3.63 -15.43 5.36
C PHE A 72 3.90 -14.76 6.71
N ARG A 73 3.80 -13.44 6.79
CA ARG A 73 3.83 -12.73 8.06
C ARG A 73 2.43 -12.63 8.66
N ASP A 74 2.36 -12.65 9.99
CA ASP A 74 1.12 -12.42 10.71
C ASP A 74 0.74 -10.94 10.72
N VAL A 75 -0.55 -10.67 10.95
CA VAL A 75 -1.10 -9.30 10.98
C VAL A 75 -0.29 -8.33 11.85
N PRO A 76 0.15 -8.72 13.09
CA PRO A 76 0.93 -7.80 13.92
C PRO A 76 2.31 -7.43 13.37
N ASP A 77 2.81 -8.21 12.42
CA ASP A 77 4.15 -8.01 11.84
C ASP A 77 4.17 -6.97 10.71
N PHE A 78 2.99 -6.60 10.18
CA PHE A 78 2.86 -5.56 9.18
C PHE A 78 3.06 -4.17 9.79
N LYS A 79 3.81 -3.34 9.07
CA LYS A 79 4.23 -1.99 9.51
C LYS A 79 3.53 -0.86 8.76
N ASN A 80 2.47 -1.16 8.03
CA ASN A 80 1.74 -0.17 7.24
C ASN A 80 1.06 0.89 8.12
N TYR A 81 0.86 2.08 7.54
CA TYR A 81 0.06 3.13 8.16
C TYR A 81 -1.42 2.72 8.20
N THR A 82 -2.10 3.10 9.27
CA THR A 82 -3.54 2.88 9.42
C THR A 82 -4.34 3.44 8.23
N LEU A 83 -3.92 4.58 7.70
CA LEU A 83 -4.55 5.19 6.53
C LEU A 83 -4.64 4.22 5.34
N CYS A 84 -3.63 3.38 5.12
CA CYS A 84 -3.57 2.44 3.98
C CYS A 84 -4.56 1.28 4.14
N GLU A 85 -4.89 0.89 5.36
CA GLU A 85 -5.76 -0.27 5.64
C GLU A 85 -7.22 0.07 5.87
N LEU A 86 -7.57 1.35 6.02
CA LEU A 86 -8.95 1.78 6.26
C LEU A 86 -9.88 1.27 5.14
N PRO A 87 -11.06 0.74 5.51
CA PRO A 87 -12.05 0.32 4.52
C PRO A 87 -12.62 1.52 3.75
N HIS A 88 -13.24 1.24 2.60
CA HIS A 88 -13.86 2.25 1.74
C HIS A 88 -15.22 2.76 2.26
N MET A 89 -15.47 2.70 3.54
CA MET A 89 -16.75 3.05 4.14
C MET A 89 -16.78 4.54 4.50
N SER A 90 -17.94 5.17 4.30
CA SER A 90 -18.14 6.54 4.74
C SER A 90 -18.08 6.61 6.27
N LEU A 91 -17.19 7.45 6.79
CA LEU A 91 -17.11 7.75 8.22
C LEU A 91 -18.31 8.58 8.71
N MET A 92 -19.08 9.14 7.79
CA MET A 92 -20.21 10.05 8.10
C MET A 92 -21.57 9.38 7.99
N SER A 93 -21.65 8.16 7.46
CA SER A 93 -22.90 7.43 7.38
C SER A 93 -23.16 6.66 8.65
N ALA A 94 -24.10 7.15 9.46
CA ALA A 94 -24.62 6.44 10.62
C ALA A 94 -25.46 5.20 10.23
N THR A 95 -25.69 4.98 8.94
CA THR A 95 -26.33 3.80 8.41
C THR A 95 -25.31 2.70 8.21
N ALA A 96 -25.30 1.78 9.13
CA ALA A 96 -24.35 0.68 9.25
C ALA A 96 -24.40 -0.37 8.11
N GLN A 97 -24.71 0.01 6.90
CA GLN A 97 -24.77 -0.90 5.77
C GLN A 97 -23.83 -0.44 4.66
N GLY A 98 -22.54 -0.51 4.96
CA GLY A 98 -21.49 -0.87 4.03
C GLY A 98 -21.45 -0.22 2.65
N GLU A 99 -22.01 0.98 2.46
CA GLU A 99 -21.85 1.68 1.20
C GLU A 99 -20.43 2.17 1.08
N ARG A 100 -19.75 1.71 0.02
CA ARG A 100 -18.41 2.15 -0.31
C ARG A 100 -18.44 3.62 -0.74
N ASP A 101 -17.58 4.43 -0.18
CA ASP A 101 -17.44 5.84 -0.53
C ASP A 101 -16.18 6.04 -1.40
N PHE A 102 -16.40 6.27 -2.68
CA PHE A 102 -15.31 6.49 -3.64
C PHE A 102 -14.49 7.74 -3.32
N ALA A 103 -15.12 8.77 -2.74
CA ALA A 103 -14.43 9.99 -2.34
C ALA A 103 -13.35 9.72 -1.29
N ILE A 104 -13.61 8.83 -0.32
CA ILE A 104 -12.63 8.41 0.69
C ILE A 104 -11.41 7.78 0.01
N THR A 105 -11.63 6.92 -0.98
CA THR A 105 -10.55 6.28 -1.73
C THR A 105 -9.71 7.31 -2.48
N ILE A 106 -10.33 8.28 -3.14
CA ILE A 106 -9.62 9.34 -3.87
C ILE A 106 -8.80 10.21 -2.91
N VAL A 107 -9.38 10.65 -1.81
CA VAL A 107 -8.69 11.46 -0.80
C VAL A 107 -7.51 10.70 -0.19
N ARG A 108 -7.72 9.44 0.15
CA ARG A 108 -6.65 8.57 0.68
C ARG A 108 -5.49 8.43 -0.30
N ASN A 109 -5.77 8.15 -1.56
CA ASN A 109 -4.74 8.04 -2.59
C ASN A 109 -4.01 9.37 -2.79
N PHE A 110 -4.73 10.48 -2.76
CA PHE A 110 -4.13 11.82 -2.84
C PHE A 110 -3.17 12.07 -1.67
N LEU A 111 -3.60 11.83 -0.44
CA LEU A 111 -2.78 12.04 0.74
C LEU A 111 -1.54 11.13 0.74
N TYR A 112 -1.72 9.86 0.45
CA TYR A 112 -0.62 8.90 0.38
C TYR A 112 0.37 9.26 -0.72
N SER A 113 -0.10 9.54 -1.93
CA SER A 113 0.76 9.89 -3.06
C SER A 113 1.54 11.18 -2.82
N SER A 114 0.91 12.18 -2.22
CA SER A 114 1.56 13.44 -1.85
C SER A 114 2.68 13.21 -0.83
N LEU A 115 2.44 12.40 0.18
CA LEU A 115 3.47 12.01 1.15
C LEU A 115 4.61 11.27 0.46
N MET A 116 4.30 10.32 -0.41
CA MET A 116 5.32 9.49 -1.06
C MET A 116 6.18 10.27 -2.05
N VAL A 117 5.65 11.30 -2.70
CA VAL A 117 6.48 12.20 -3.52
C VAL A 117 7.59 12.83 -2.68
N LEU A 118 7.25 13.32 -1.49
CA LEU A 118 8.22 13.91 -0.57
C LEU A 118 9.23 12.87 -0.04
N VAL A 119 8.76 11.68 0.30
CA VAL A 119 9.61 10.59 0.80
C VAL A 119 10.60 10.15 -0.27
N TRP A 120 10.15 9.89 -1.50
CA TRP A 120 11.02 9.46 -2.58
C TRP A 120 12.03 10.53 -2.97
N ASP A 121 11.65 11.81 -2.96
CA ASP A 121 12.56 12.91 -3.21
C ASP A 121 13.71 12.93 -2.18
N GLN A 122 13.40 12.72 -0.91
CA GLN A 122 14.42 12.63 0.13
C GLN A 122 15.31 11.38 -0.01
N LEU A 123 14.70 10.24 -0.35
CA LEU A 123 15.42 8.98 -0.50
C LEU A 123 16.37 8.95 -1.68
N GLN A 124 16.14 9.74 -2.74
CA GLN A 124 17.07 9.86 -3.86
C GLN A 124 18.45 10.35 -3.42
N ASN A 125 18.51 11.10 -2.34
CA ASN A 125 19.76 11.63 -1.78
C ASN A 125 20.36 10.72 -0.69
N SER A 126 19.73 9.58 -0.42
CA SER A 126 20.26 8.60 0.52
C SER A 126 21.50 7.92 -0.04
N LYS A 127 22.41 7.54 0.86
CA LYS A 127 23.64 6.84 0.49
C LYS A 127 23.48 5.31 0.45
N ASP A 128 22.31 4.82 0.78
CA ASP A 128 21.97 3.40 0.77
C ASP A 128 21.12 3.02 -0.46
#